data_db5581ef7a6717a298e166ecac43ccfc
#
_entry.id   db5581ef7a6717a298e166ecac43ccfc
#
_cell.length_a   1.000
_cell.length_b   1.000
_cell.length_c   1.000
_cell.angle_alpha   90.00
_cell.angle_beta   90.00
_cell.angle_gamma   90.00
#
_symmetry.space_group_name_H-M   'P 1'
#
loop_
_entity.id
_entity.type
_entity.pdbx_description
1 polymer ?
#
loop_
_entity_poly.entity_id
_entity_poly.type
_entity_poly.pdbx_seq_one_letter_code
_entity_poly.pdbx_strand_id
1 'polypeptide(L)'
;MDYQHIHPDFRHIMLLSDNERIEFMEMPRWIGNKSAQQILDTLQGLMNKPIRPRMPNLLIIGDSNNGKTTIIDRFKELCGQGYIDENTDPIKPVIVAESPPSADEKGLYISILEQFYAPYRASDPASKLRYQVIHLLRMCKTKILVIDEFNSLLIGSAIKQREVMNTIKLLCNELAIPIVGVGTREAVLALHTDPQHASRFDVVTLPLWELNQDFQRLLAGFEKVLPLKNPSKLHEPELASLIHTISEGNTGNLHRLLVECATEAIKCGKEQIDASIIKSKAWLRPTRGIREMKI
;
A
#
# COMPACT_ATOMS: atom_id res chain seq x y z
N MET A 1 -13.72 30.36 -14.86
CA MET A 1 -14.62 29.54 -14.03
C MET A 1 -13.90 29.20 -12.73
N ASP A 2 -14.58 29.35 -11.60
CA ASP A 2 -13.96 29.06 -10.29
C ASP A 2 -14.28 27.60 -9.93
N TYR A 3 -13.34 26.68 -10.14
CA TYR A 3 -13.49 25.25 -9.87
C TYR A 3 -13.37 24.94 -8.37
N GLN A 4 -14.27 25.50 -7.54
CA GLN A 4 -14.22 25.40 -6.07
C GLN A 4 -14.33 23.97 -5.54
N HIS A 5 -14.95 23.05 -6.28
CA HIS A 5 -15.06 21.64 -5.93
C HIS A 5 -13.73 20.87 -6.10
N ILE A 6 -12.76 21.43 -6.84
CA ILE A 6 -11.44 20.84 -7.04
C ILE A 6 -10.47 21.42 -6.02
N HIS A 7 -9.59 20.55 -5.48
CA HIS A 7 -8.54 20.97 -4.54
C HIS A 7 -7.68 22.09 -5.16
N PRO A 8 -7.34 23.14 -4.44
CA PRO A 8 -6.57 24.27 -4.97
C PRO A 8 -5.32 23.88 -5.74
N ASP A 9 -4.56 22.89 -5.25
CA ASP A 9 -3.32 22.41 -5.87
C ASP A 9 -3.55 21.77 -7.26
N PHE A 10 -4.78 21.34 -7.58
CA PHE A 10 -5.10 20.66 -8.83
C PHE A 10 -5.96 21.49 -9.79
N ARG A 11 -6.35 22.72 -9.42
CA ARG A 11 -7.16 23.58 -10.29
C ARG A 11 -6.49 23.94 -11.60
N HIS A 12 -5.15 24.01 -11.62
CA HIS A 12 -4.38 24.26 -12.84
C HIS A 12 -4.55 23.16 -13.89
N ILE A 13 -4.85 21.92 -13.47
CA ILE A 13 -5.10 20.79 -14.38
C ILE A 13 -6.33 21.04 -15.27
N MET A 14 -7.27 21.86 -14.81
CA MET A 14 -8.47 22.20 -15.58
C MET A 14 -8.17 23.05 -16.84
N LEU A 15 -6.96 23.60 -16.96
CA LEU A 15 -6.51 24.36 -18.10
C LEU A 15 -5.83 23.49 -19.18
N LEU A 16 -5.59 22.23 -18.86
CA LEU A 16 -4.95 21.26 -19.76
C LEU A 16 -5.98 20.66 -20.74
N SER A 17 -5.46 20.01 -21.79
CA SER A 17 -6.27 19.25 -22.74
C SER A 17 -6.98 18.07 -22.07
N ASP A 18 -8.00 17.54 -22.72
CA ASP A 18 -8.77 16.38 -22.21
C ASP A 18 -7.87 15.16 -21.98
N ASN A 19 -6.91 14.90 -22.88
CA ASN A 19 -5.95 13.80 -22.73
C ASN A 19 -5.04 13.99 -21.52
N GLU A 20 -4.50 15.16 -21.31
CA GLU A 20 -3.64 15.46 -20.16
C GLU A 20 -4.42 15.36 -18.84
N ARG A 21 -5.69 15.77 -18.82
CA ARG A 21 -6.58 15.60 -17.65
C ARG A 21 -6.84 14.11 -17.35
N ILE A 22 -6.96 13.28 -18.41
CA ILE A 22 -7.14 11.82 -18.27
C ILE A 22 -5.84 11.20 -17.74
N GLU A 23 -4.69 11.51 -18.32
CA GLU A 23 -3.38 11.03 -17.84
C GLU A 23 -3.14 11.43 -16.36
N PHE A 24 -3.54 12.65 -16.00
CA PHE A 24 -3.45 13.09 -14.62
C PHE A 24 -4.23 12.17 -13.68
N MET A 25 -5.40 11.64 -14.04
CA MET A 25 -6.18 10.75 -13.19
C MET A 25 -5.55 9.36 -13.00
N GLU A 26 -4.76 8.90 -13.97
CA GLU A 26 -4.06 7.61 -13.89
C GLU A 26 -2.87 7.63 -12.91
N MET A 27 -2.36 8.81 -12.57
CA MET A 27 -1.23 8.91 -11.64
C MET A 27 -1.66 8.56 -10.21
N PRO A 28 -0.86 7.76 -9.47
CA PRO A 28 -1.13 7.45 -8.08
C PRO A 28 -1.23 8.73 -7.22
N ARG A 29 -2.25 8.80 -6.36
CA ARG A 29 -2.45 9.91 -5.43
C ARG A 29 -2.90 9.43 -4.08
N TRP A 30 -2.39 10.11 -3.07
CA TRP A 30 -2.83 9.90 -1.72
C TRP A 30 -4.16 10.61 -1.46
N ILE A 31 -5.17 9.83 -1.10
CA ILE A 31 -6.43 10.35 -0.58
C ILE A 31 -6.54 9.90 0.88
N GLY A 32 -6.27 10.83 1.78
CA GLY A 32 -6.26 10.55 3.22
C GLY A 32 -7.62 10.08 3.73
N ASN A 33 -7.59 9.07 4.58
CA ASN A 33 -8.75 8.57 5.28
C ASN A 33 -8.36 8.11 6.70
N LYS A 34 -9.36 7.96 7.57
CA LYS A 34 -9.14 7.67 8.98
C LYS A 34 -8.38 6.36 9.23
N SER A 35 -8.76 5.29 8.54
CA SER A 35 -8.11 3.98 8.71
C SER A 35 -6.67 3.99 8.25
N ALA A 36 -6.39 4.61 7.11
CA ALA A 36 -5.02 4.76 6.61
C ALA A 36 -4.19 5.65 7.55
N GLN A 37 -4.75 6.74 8.09
CA GLN A 37 -4.06 7.59 9.05
C GLN A 37 -3.71 6.83 10.33
N GLN A 38 -4.62 6.01 10.87
CA GLN A 38 -4.34 5.17 12.05
C GLN A 38 -3.19 4.19 11.80
N ILE A 39 -3.11 3.61 10.60
CA ILE A 39 -1.98 2.74 10.24
C ILE A 39 -0.67 3.54 10.16
N LEU A 40 -0.69 4.74 9.54
CA LEU A 40 0.48 5.62 9.47
C LEU A 40 0.97 6.01 10.87
N ASP A 41 0.06 6.40 11.76
CA ASP A 41 0.38 6.76 13.15
C ASP A 41 0.98 5.57 13.91
N THR A 42 0.45 4.36 13.68
CA THR A 42 0.97 3.11 14.25
C THR A 42 2.39 2.81 13.77
N LEU A 43 2.65 2.93 12.46
CA LEU A 43 3.97 2.74 11.88
C LEU A 43 4.99 3.76 12.41
N GLN A 44 4.60 5.02 12.50
CA GLN A 44 5.44 6.07 13.06
C GLN A 44 5.72 5.84 14.55
N GLY A 45 4.71 5.41 15.29
CA GLY A 45 4.85 5.01 16.69
C GLY A 45 5.83 3.84 16.87
N LEU A 46 5.78 2.83 15.98
CA LEU A 46 6.73 1.72 15.98
C LEU A 46 8.16 2.16 15.69
N MET A 47 8.34 3.00 14.68
CA MET A 47 9.66 3.51 14.26
C MET A 47 10.33 4.36 15.34
N ASN A 48 9.53 5.03 16.18
CA ASN A 48 10.02 5.91 17.24
C ASN A 48 10.14 5.21 18.62
N LYS A 49 9.83 3.92 18.71
CA LYS A 49 9.99 3.18 19.97
C LYS A 49 11.46 3.10 20.38
N PRO A 50 11.75 3.21 21.69
CA PRO A 50 13.10 2.99 22.18
C PRO A 50 13.57 1.56 21.89
N ILE A 51 14.84 1.43 21.57
CA ILE A 51 15.48 0.13 21.30
C ILE A 51 15.36 -0.78 22.52
N ARG A 52 14.90 -2.00 22.31
CA ARG A 52 14.78 -3.04 23.32
C ARG A 52 15.06 -4.42 22.72
N PRO A 53 15.46 -5.43 23.52
CA PRO A 53 15.82 -6.76 23.02
C PRO A 53 14.77 -7.47 22.18
N ARG A 54 13.48 -7.15 22.45
CA ARG A 54 12.34 -7.67 21.68
C ARG A 54 11.50 -6.50 21.17
N MET A 55 11.83 -6.05 19.97
CA MET A 55 10.99 -5.05 19.30
C MET A 55 9.63 -5.67 18.92
N PRO A 56 8.52 -4.92 19.08
CA PRO A 56 7.24 -5.36 18.59
C PRO A 56 7.21 -5.28 17.07
N ASN A 57 6.61 -6.26 16.44
CA ASN A 57 6.38 -6.29 15.01
C ASN A 57 4.90 -6.03 14.72
N LEU A 58 4.59 -5.73 13.47
CA LEU A 58 3.23 -5.48 13.02
C LEU A 58 2.95 -6.30 11.75
N LEU A 59 1.75 -6.84 11.65
CA LEU A 59 1.24 -7.41 10.41
C LEU A 59 0.01 -6.60 9.97
N ILE A 60 0.11 -5.94 8.82
CA ILE A 60 -0.97 -5.20 8.19
C ILE A 60 -1.63 -6.11 7.17
N ILE A 61 -2.89 -6.44 7.38
CA ILE A 61 -3.64 -7.32 6.49
C ILE A 61 -4.85 -6.61 5.87
N GLY A 62 -5.26 -7.07 4.71
CA GLY A 62 -6.45 -6.59 4.01
C GLY A 62 -6.58 -7.26 2.65
N ASP A 63 -7.72 -7.10 2.02
CA ASP A 63 -7.99 -7.67 0.71
C ASP A 63 -7.00 -7.14 -0.35
N SER A 64 -6.77 -7.91 -1.40
CA SER A 64 -5.95 -7.46 -2.52
C SER A 64 -6.51 -6.18 -3.12
N ASN A 65 -5.62 -5.31 -3.62
CA ASN A 65 -6.01 -4.04 -4.23
C ASN A 65 -6.76 -3.06 -3.28
N ASN A 66 -6.63 -3.23 -1.95
CA ASN A 66 -7.29 -2.35 -0.98
C ASN A 66 -6.43 -1.19 -0.47
N GLY A 67 -5.30 -0.89 -1.14
CA GLY A 67 -4.47 0.28 -0.85
C GLY A 67 -3.41 0.08 0.25
N LYS A 68 -3.09 -1.17 0.62
CA LYS A 68 -2.03 -1.46 1.62
C LYS A 68 -0.67 -0.89 1.21
N THR A 69 -0.22 -1.24 0.00
CA THR A 69 1.05 -0.74 -0.55
C THR A 69 1.07 0.78 -0.65
N THR A 70 -0.04 1.41 -1.05
CA THR A 70 -0.17 2.88 -1.10
C THR A 70 0.04 3.52 0.28
N ILE A 71 -0.44 2.88 1.36
CA ILE A 71 -0.19 3.35 2.73
C ILE A 71 1.29 3.25 3.09
N ILE A 72 1.96 2.16 2.69
CA ILE A 72 3.40 1.97 2.93
C ILE A 72 4.23 2.97 2.13
N ASP A 73 3.89 3.22 0.87
CA ASP A 73 4.54 4.24 0.05
C ASP A 73 4.39 5.62 0.68
N ARG A 74 3.18 5.95 1.15
CA ARG A 74 2.93 7.20 1.86
C ARG A 74 3.74 7.31 3.16
N PHE A 75 3.86 6.24 3.91
CA PHE A 75 4.71 6.20 5.10
C PHE A 75 6.17 6.47 4.75
N LYS A 76 6.69 5.84 3.68
CA LYS A 76 8.05 6.06 3.19
C LYS A 76 8.27 7.51 2.75
N GLU A 77 7.31 8.14 2.07
CA GLU A 77 7.36 9.56 1.73
C GLU A 77 7.43 10.47 2.95
N LEU A 78 6.58 10.22 3.97
CA LEU A 78 6.49 11.02 5.19
C LEU A 78 7.72 10.92 6.08
N CYS A 79 8.34 9.75 6.14
CA CYS A 79 9.58 9.52 6.90
C CYS A 79 10.83 10.03 6.18
N GLY A 80 10.65 10.57 4.99
CA GLY A 80 11.71 11.01 4.11
C GLY A 80 12.33 9.86 3.32
N GLN A 81 12.73 10.17 2.11
CA GLN A 81 13.61 9.29 1.34
C GLN A 81 14.98 9.29 2.00
N GLY A 82 15.81 8.27 1.68
CA GLY A 82 17.16 8.23 2.20
C GLY A 82 17.92 9.54 1.91
N TYR A 83 18.74 9.95 2.84
CA TYR A 83 19.57 11.15 2.75
C TYR A 83 20.99 10.86 3.19
N ILE A 84 21.91 11.75 2.89
CA ILE A 84 23.29 11.70 3.37
C ILE A 84 23.38 12.62 4.59
N ASP A 85 23.88 12.10 5.72
CA ASP A 85 24.04 12.89 6.93
C ASP A 85 25.33 13.74 6.88
N GLU A 86 25.57 14.52 7.93
CA GLU A 86 26.73 15.42 8.04
C GLU A 86 28.07 14.69 8.01
N ASN A 87 28.09 13.38 8.32
CA ASN A 87 29.29 12.53 8.27
C ASN A 87 29.45 11.81 6.91
N THR A 88 28.65 12.18 5.90
CA THR A 88 28.58 11.52 4.59
C THR A 88 28.04 10.07 4.61
N ASP A 89 27.39 9.66 5.72
CA ASP A 89 26.78 8.35 5.83
C ASP A 89 25.40 8.34 5.10
N PRO A 90 25.11 7.30 4.32
CA PRO A 90 23.80 7.14 3.71
C PRO A 90 22.78 6.69 4.77
N ILE A 91 21.75 7.50 5.00
CA ILE A 91 20.68 7.20 5.95
C ILE A 91 19.44 6.75 5.22
N LYS A 92 18.91 5.57 5.56
CA LYS A 92 17.66 5.00 5.01
C LYS A 92 16.78 4.50 6.17
N PRO A 93 15.96 5.36 6.78
CA PRO A 93 15.19 5.02 7.98
C PRO A 93 14.14 3.92 7.74
N VAL A 94 13.56 3.88 6.54
CA VAL A 94 12.53 2.92 6.14
C VAL A 94 13.03 2.13 4.94
N ILE A 95 13.08 0.82 5.08
CA ILE A 95 13.32 -0.12 3.97
C ILE A 95 12.04 -0.89 3.73
N VAL A 96 11.61 -0.92 2.48
CA VAL A 96 10.46 -1.71 2.01
C VAL A 96 10.98 -2.74 1.02
N ALA A 97 10.89 -4.01 1.36
CA ALA A 97 11.28 -5.13 0.51
C ALA A 97 10.05 -5.98 0.18
N GLU A 98 9.98 -6.52 -1.02
CA GLU A 98 8.93 -7.47 -1.39
C GLU A 98 9.33 -8.89 -0.99
N SER A 99 8.39 -9.67 -0.50
CA SER A 99 8.63 -11.09 -0.23
C SER A 99 9.00 -11.83 -1.52
N PRO A 100 9.91 -12.81 -1.46
CA PRO A 100 10.13 -13.69 -2.60
C PRO A 100 8.83 -14.45 -2.94
N PRO A 101 8.67 -14.94 -4.18
CA PRO A 101 7.45 -15.58 -4.65
C PRO A 101 7.10 -16.91 -3.94
N SER A 102 7.99 -17.39 -3.09
CA SER A 102 7.78 -18.53 -2.19
C SER A 102 8.66 -18.39 -0.96
N ALA A 103 8.41 -19.21 0.08
CA ALA A 103 9.25 -19.24 1.28
C ALA A 103 10.71 -19.57 0.93
N ASP A 104 11.54 -18.54 0.90
CA ASP A 104 12.97 -18.63 0.56
C ASP A 104 13.77 -17.60 1.37
N GLU A 105 14.63 -18.11 2.26
CA GLU A 105 15.52 -17.30 3.08
C GLU A 105 16.46 -16.44 2.22
N LYS A 106 17.09 -17.05 1.21
CA LYS A 106 18.03 -16.32 0.33
C LYS A 106 17.32 -15.25 -0.50
N GLY A 107 16.14 -15.59 -1.04
CA GLY A 107 15.31 -14.66 -1.77
C GLY A 107 14.95 -13.43 -0.92
N LEU A 108 14.62 -13.62 0.36
CA LEU A 108 14.34 -12.49 1.27
C LEU A 108 15.55 -11.60 1.48
N TYR A 109 16.74 -12.16 1.69
CA TYR A 109 17.96 -11.36 1.80
C TYR A 109 18.26 -10.59 0.51
N ILE A 110 18.11 -11.23 -0.64
CA ILE A 110 18.32 -10.60 -1.95
C ILE A 110 17.36 -9.43 -2.13
N SER A 111 16.08 -9.61 -1.87
CA SER A 111 15.09 -8.55 -1.97
C SER A 111 15.41 -7.34 -1.09
N ILE A 112 15.95 -7.57 0.11
CA ILE A 112 16.42 -6.48 0.98
C ILE A 112 17.68 -5.81 0.40
N LEU A 113 18.64 -6.57 -0.13
CA LEU A 113 19.87 -6.02 -0.73
C LEU A 113 19.58 -5.14 -1.94
N GLU A 114 18.59 -5.50 -2.75
CA GLU A 114 18.15 -4.73 -3.91
C GLU A 114 17.66 -3.33 -3.53
N GLN A 115 17.09 -3.15 -2.33
CA GLN A 115 16.69 -1.82 -1.84
C GLN A 115 17.88 -0.89 -1.57
N PHE A 116 19.07 -1.45 -1.46
CA PHE A 116 20.33 -0.71 -1.31
C PHE A 116 21.11 -0.60 -2.62
N TYR A 117 20.62 -1.19 -3.72
CA TYR A 117 21.41 -1.37 -4.95
C TYR A 117 22.74 -2.06 -4.70
N ALA A 118 22.77 -2.95 -3.69
CA ALA A 118 23.97 -3.64 -3.27
C ALA A 118 24.28 -4.82 -4.19
N PRO A 119 25.53 -4.99 -4.66
CA PRO A 119 25.89 -6.12 -5.50
C PRO A 119 25.84 -7.43 -4.71
N TYR A 120 25.29 -8.47 -5.31
CA TYR A 120 25.26 -9.83 -4.79
C TYR A 120 25.42 -10.84 -5.94
N ARG A 121 25.70 -12.09 -5.58
CA ARG A 121 25.68 -13.20 -6.54
C ARG A 121 24.63 -14.21 -6.10
N ALA A 122 23.83 -14.72 -7.02
CA ALA A 122 22.84 -15.75 -6.73
C ALA A 122 23.44 -17.03 -6.11
N SER A 123 24.72 -17.32 -6.40
CA SER A 123 25.48 -18.42 -5.81
C SER A 123 25.99 -18.17 -4.39
N ASP A 124 25.94 -16.93 -3.89
CA ASP A 124 26.42 -16.62 -2.55
C ASP A 124 25.67 -17.44 -1.47
N PRO A 125 26.36 -17.93 -0.43
CA PRO A 125 25.68 -18.65 0.65
C PRO A 125 24.80 -17.70 1.47
N ALA A 126 23.71 -18.23 2.05
CA ALA A 126 22.78 -17.45 2.88
C ALA A 126 23.49 -16.69 4.01
N SER A 127 24.53 -17.26 4.61
CA SER A 127 25.32 -16.61 5.66
C SER A 127 26.01 -15.32 5.20
N LYS A 128 26.51 -15.28 3.95
CA LYS A 128 27.13 -14.08 3.37
C LYS A 128 26.07 -13.00 3.08
N LEU A 129 24.94 -13.39 2.47
CA LEU A 129 23.83 -12.47 2.19
C LEU A 129 23.27 -11.88 3.49
N ARG A 130 23.09 -12.72 4.52
CA ARG A 130 22.69 -12.28 5.85
C ARG A 130 23.65 -11.23 6.42
N TYR A 131 24.93 -11.48 6.38
CA TYR A 131 25.93 -10.53 6.86
C TYR A 131 25.83 -9.18 6.14
N GLN A 132 25.72 -9.20 4.80
CA GLN A 132 25.56 -7.99 3.99
C GLN A 132 24.30 -7.21 4.37
N VAL A 133 23.16 -7.90 4.50
CA VAL A 133 21.87 -7.28 4.90
C VAL A 133 21.99 -6.61 6.27
N ILE A 134 22.48 -7.33 7.28
CA ILE A 134 22.63 -6.79 8.64
C ILE A 134 23.59 -5.60 8.65
N HIS A 135 24.70 -5.71 7.93
CA HIS A 135 25.69 -4.63 7.83
C HIS A 135 25.08 -3.37 7.20
N LEU A 136 24.40 -3.49 6.06
CA LEU A 136 23.79 -2.35 5.36
C LEU A 136 22.67 -1.71 6.16
N LEU A 137 21.78 -2.51 6.77
CA LEU A 137 20.70 -1.97 7.60
C LEU A 137 21.24 -1.19 8.81
N ARG A 138 22.34 -1.65 9.42
CA ARG A 138 23.03 -0.93 10.50
C ARG A 138 23.71 0.35 9.99
N MET A 139 24.50 0.25 8.92
CA MET A 139 25.21 1.39 8.33
C MET A 139 24.25 2.50 7.90
N CYS A 140 23.14 2.14 7.28
CA CYS A 140 22.13 3.11 6.85
C CYS A 140 21.18 3.56 7.96
N LYS A 141 21.44 3.19 9.22
CA LYS A 141 20.63 3.55 10.41
C LYS A 141 19.14 3.28 10.20
N THR A 142 18.82 2.12 9.58
CA THR A 142 17.44 1.71 9.32
C THR A 142 16.70 1.51 10.64
N LYS A 143 15.50 2.10 10.74
CA LYS A 143 14.65 2.08 11.94
C LYS A 143 13.48 1.12 11.84
N ILE A 144 13.06 0.78 10.63
CA ILE A 144 11.94 -0.12 10.36
C ILE A 144 12.16 -0.87 9.03
N LEU A 145 11.89 -2.16 9.03
CA LEU A 145 11.90 -3.00 7.83
C LEU A 145 10.47 -3.43 7.53
N VAL A 146 9.97 -3.08 6.36
CA VAL A 146 8.67 -3.51 5.84
C VAL A 146 8.90 -4.62 4.83
N ILE A 147 8.10 -5.69 4.93
CA ILE A 147 8.08 -6.84 4.00
C ILE A 147 6.68 -6.88 3.40
N ASP A 148 6.56 -6.46 2.14
CA ASP A 148 5.30 -6.53 1.40
C ASP A 148 5.07 -7.92 0.82
N GLU A 149 3.83 -8.24 0.42
CA GLU A 149 3.38 -9.56 -0.03
C GLU A 149 3.74 -10.70 0.95
N PHE A 150 3.60 -10.43 2.25
CA PHE A 150 3.96 -11.36 3.33
C PHE A 150 3.29 -12.73 3.22
N ASN A 151 2.13 -12.82 2.55
CA ASN A 151 1.44 -14.06 2.25
C ASN A 151 2.25 -15.01 1.33
N SER A 152 3.17 -14.50 0.52
CA SER A 152 4.05 -15.33 -0.33
C SER A 152 4.95 -16.26 0.50
N LEU A 153 5.23 -15.90 1.77
CA LEU A 153 5.98 -16.73 2.71
C LEU A 153 5.24 -18.02 3.12
N LEU A 154 3.95 -18.14 2.77
CA LEU A 154 3.16 -19.36 2.95
C LEU A 154 3.31 -20.35 1.78
N ILE A 155 3.91 -19.93 0.67
CA ILE A 155 4.08 -20.76 -0.52
C ILE A 155 5.34 -21.62 -0.35
N GLY A 156 5.16 -22.94 -0.29
CA GLY A 156 6.26 -23.89 -0.13
C GLY A 156 6.05 -24.84 1.05
N SER A 157 7.06 -25.67 1.32
CA SER A 157 6.97 -26.65 2.41
C SER A 157 6.98 -25.98 3.79
N ALA A 158 6.36 -26.65 4.78
CA ALA A 158 6.33 -26.15 6.16
C ALA A 158 7.74 -25.91 6.74
N ILE A 159 8.75 -26.67 6.29
CA ILE A 159 10.15 -26.47 6.67
C ILE A 159 10.64 -25.12 6.17
N LYS A 160 10.46 -24.82 4.88
CA LYS A 160 10.87 -23.54 4.28
C LYS A 160 10.12 -22.35 4.86
N GLN A 161 8.83 -22.47 5.13
CA GLN A 161 8.05 -21.45 5.82
C GLN A 161 8.65 -21.14 7.20
N ARG A 162 9.00 -22.18 7.96
CA ARG A 162 9.64 -22.01 9.28
C ARG A 162 11.03 -21.41 9.18
N GLU A 163 11.83 -21.77 8.20
CA GLU A 163 13.17 -21.21 7.95
C GLU A 163 13.09 -19.70 7.70
N VAL A 164 12.23 -19.24 6.79
CA VAL A 164 12.08 -17.81 6.48
C VAL A 164 11.52 -17.02 7.67
N MET A 165 10.59 -17.60 8.43
CA MET A 165 10.06 -16.94 9.64
C MET A 165 11.14 -16.84 10.74
N ASN A 166 12.02 -17.84 10.87
CA ASN A 166 13.19 -17.77 11.76
C ASN A 166 14.17 -16.69 11.29
N THR A 167 14.33 -16.49 9.99
CA THR A 167 15.15 -15.42 9.43
C THR A 167 14.58 -14.05 9.81
N ILE A 168 13.28 -13.83 9.70
CA ILE A 168 12.62 -12.60 10.14
C ILE A 168 12.85 -12.35 11.63
N LYS A 169 12.69 -13.38 12.46
CA LYS A 169 12.97 -13.33 13.90
C LYS A 169 14.44 -12.97 14.19
N LEU A 170 15.36 -13.54 13.44
CA LEU A 170 16.79 -13.28 13.57
C LEU A 170 17.09 -11.81 13.22
N LEU A 171 16.59 -11.31 12.08
CA LEU A 171 16.78 -9.92 11.67
C LEU A 171 16.23 -8.95 12.72
N CYS A 172 15.02 -9.20 13.24
CA CYS A 172 14.43 -8.38 14.31
C CYS A 172 15.34 -8.33 15.57
N ASN A 173 15.88 -9.47 15.99
CA ASN A 173 16.72 -9.54 17.18
C ASN A 173 18.11 -8.91 16.97
N GLU A 174 18.75 -9.20 15.85
CA GLU A 174 20.10 -8.71 15.52
C GLU A 174 20.15 -7.21 15.30
N LEU A 175 19.10 -6.65 14.69
CA LEU A 175 19.02 -5.24 14.36
C LEU A 175 18.34 -4.42 15.45
N ALA A 176 17.57 -5.07 16.34
CA ALA A 176 16.72 -4.43 17.33
C ALA A 176 15.78 -3.36 16.72
N ILE A 177 15.21 -3.65 15.52
CA ILE A 177 14.24 -2.84 14.81
C ILE A 177 12.92 -3.59 14.66
N PRO A 178 11.76 -2.90 14.59
CA PRO A 178 10.50 -3.52 14.26
C PRO A 178 10.49 -3.99 12.81
N ILE A 179 9.84 -5.14 12.59
CA ILE A 179 9.54 -5.66 11.25
C ILE A 179 8.03 -5.56 11.03
N VAL A 180 7.65 -5.05 9.86
CA VAL A 180 6.24 -4.91 9.46
C VAL A 180 5.99 -5.81 8.27
N GLY A 181 5.11 -6.80 8.44
CA GLY A 181 4.57 -7.58 7.33
C GLY A 181 3.35 -6.89 6.74
N VAL A 182 3.21 -6.94 5.42
CA VAL A 182 2.02 -6.42 4.72
C VAL A 182 1.52 -7.52 3.79
N GLY A 183 0.23 -7.85 3.84
CA GLY A 183 -0.28 -8.94 3.00
C GLY A 183 -1.79 -9.09 3.02
N THR A 184 -2.25 -10.21 2.47
CA THR A 184 -3.66 -10.61 2.53
C THR A 184 -4.01 -11.20 3.90
N ARG A 185 -5.30 -11.50 4.13
CA ARG A 185 -5.75 -12.09 5.39
C ARG A 185 -5.06 -13.43 5.68
N GLU A 186 -4.70 -14.17 4.65
CA GLU A 186 -3.98 -15.44 4.76
C GLU A 186 -2.60 -15.28 5.38
N ALA A 187 -1.98 -14.10 5.29
CA ALA A 187 -0.67 -13.83 5.90
C ALA A 187 -0.64 -14.11 7.42
N VAL A 188 -1.78 -14.03 8.11
CA VAL A 188 -1.89 -14.39 9.53
C VAL A 188 -1.50 -15.85 9.76
N LEU A 189 -1.74 -16.74 8.79
CA LEU A 189 -1.40 -18.16 8.92
C LEU A 189 0.12 -18.37 9.04
N ALA A 190 0.94 -17.48 8.49
CA ALA A 190 2.39 -17.53 8.67
C ALA A 190 2.80 -17.39 10.13
N LEU A 191 2.07 -16.60 10.91
CA LEU A 191 2.32 -16.41 12.35
C LEU A 191 1.98 -17.65 13.17
N HIS A 192 1.07 -18.48 12.68
CA HIS A 192 0.67 -19.73 13.37
C HIS A 192 1.62 -20.90 13.13
N THR A 193 2.65 -20.74 12.29
CA THR A 193 3.66 -21.77 12.07
C THR A 193 4.48 -22.07 13.33
N ASP A 194 4.59 -21.10 14.24
CA ASP A 194 5.23 -21.23 15.54
C ASP A 194 4.63 -20.20 16.53
N PRO A 195 4.21 -20.62 17.75
CA PRO A 195 3.72 -19.71 18.79
C PRO A 195 4.65 -18.55 19.12
N GLN A 196 5.96 -18.72 18.93
CA GLN A 196 6.93 -17.65 19.15
C GLN A 196 6.82 -16.53 18.12
N HIS A 197 6.30 -16.80 16.92
CA HIS A 197 6.03 -15.76 15.92
C HIS A 197 4.75 -15.02 16.25
N ALA A 198 3.68 -15.75 16.60
CA ALA A 198 2.41 -15.15 17.00
C ALA A 198 2.55 -14.15 18.17
N SER A 199 3.40 -14.47 19.15
CA SER A 199 3.61 -13.58 20.32
C SER A 199 4.41 -12.31 20.05
N ARG A 200 4.90 -12.12 18.82
CA ARG A 200 5.74 -10.97 18.43
C ARG A 200 5.07 -9.98 17.50
N PHE A 201 3.99 -10.40 16.86
CA PHE A 201 3.29 -9.58 15.88
C PHE A 201 1.92 -9.15 16.41
N ASP A 202 1.70 -7.85 16.43
CA ASP A 202 0.37 -7.29 16.50
C ASP A 202 -0.24 -7.30 15.08
N VAL A 203 -1.56 -7.49 14.97
CA VAL A 203 -2.24 -7.55 13.68
C VAL A 203 -3.18 -6.36 13.54
N VAL A 204 -3.05 -5.62 12.44
CA VAL A 204 -3.96 -4.54 12.06
C VAL A 204 -4.62 -4.89 10.74
N THR A 205 -5.94 -4.79 10.70
CA THR A 205 -6.73 -5.06 9.50
C THR A 205 -7.13 -3.77 8.81
N LEU A 206 -6.85 -3.65 7.51
CA LEU A 206 -7.42 -2.63 6.64
C LEU A 206 -8.74 -3.16 6.06
N PRO A 207 -9.89 -2.73 6.59
CA PRO A 207 -11.18 -3.26 6.17
C PRO A 207 -11.56 -2.76 4.77
N LEU A 208 -12.52 -3.43 4.14
CA LEU A 208 -13.26 -2.87 3.03
C LEU A 208 -14.14 -1.72 3.54
N TRP A 209 -14.46 -0.79 2.66
CA TRP A 209 -15.34 0.32 2.98
C TRP A 209 -16.78 -0.17 3.15
N GLU A 210 -17.40 0.24 4.23
CA GLU A 210 -18.83 0.10 4.44
C GLU A 210 -19.56 1.33 3.90
N LEU A 211 -20.82 1.17 3.49
CA LEU A 211 -21.65 2.29 3.03
C LEU A 211 -22.08 3.15 4.23
N ASN A 212 -21.19 4.03 4.68
CA ASN A 212 -21.37 4.90 5.82
C ASN A 212 -20.82 6.32 5.55
N GLN A 213 -20.82 7.17 6.57
CA GLN A 213 -20.32 8.55 6.45
C GLN A 213 -18.83 8.63 6.09
N ASP A 214 -18.00 7.67 6.53
CA ASP A 214 -16.56 7.68 6.21
C ASP A 214 -16.35 7.36 4.72
N PHE A 215 -17.15 6.47 4.14
CA PHE A 215 -17.16 6.24 2.69
C PHE A 215 -17.61 7.48 1.90
N GLN A 216 -18.64 8.17 2.37
CA GLN A 216 -19.08 9.44 1.75
C GLN A 216 -17.99 10.51 1.80
N ARG A 217 -17.25 10.61 2.92
CA ARG A 217 -16.09 11.51 3.04
C ARG A 217 -14.96 11.13 2.08
N LEU A 218 -14.71 9.82 1.91
CA LEU A 218 -13.76 9.34 0.93
C LEU A 218 -14.16 9.75 -0.50
N LEU A 219 -15.42 9.58 -0.87
CA LEU A 219 -15.94 10.00 -2.18
C LEU A 219 -15.81 11.52 -2.39
N ALA A 220 -16.09 12.31 -1.37
CA ALA A 220 -15.85 13.76 -1.42
C ALA A 220 -14.35 14.11 -1.55
N GLY A 221 -13.47 13.28 -1.02
CA GLY A 221 -12.02 13.38 -1.23
C GLY A 221 -11.63 13.07 -2.66
N PHE A 222 -12.18 12.01 -3.24
CA PHE A 222 -11.96 11.66 -4.65
C PHE A 222 -12.46 12.76 -5.58
N GLU A 223 -13.64 13.33 -5.33
CA GLU A 223 -14.19 14.40 -6.17
C GLU A 223 -13.24 15.59 -6.28
N LYS A 224 -12.52 15.93 -5.21
CA LYS A 224 -11.56 17.04 -5.19
C LYS A 224 -10.33 16.83 -6.09
N VAL A 225 -10.05 15.61 -6.51
CA VAL A 225 -8.91 15.27 -7.37
C VAL A 225 -9.32 14.85 -8.78
N LEU A 226 -10.60 14.75 -9.06
CA LEU A 226 -11.12 14.45 -10.40
C LEU A 226 -11.27 15.75 -11.20
N PRO A 227 -10.53 15.94 -12.31
CA PRO A 227 -10.51 17.20 -13.08
C PRO A 227 -11.72 17.31 -14.01
N LEU A 228 -12.91 17.42 -13.44
CA LEU A 228 -14.18 17.62 -14.14
C LEU A 228 -14.65 19.08 -14.00
N LYS A 229 -15.30 19.63 -15.04
CA LYS A 229 -15.74 21.03 -15.02
C LYS A 229 -16.91 21.27 -14.07
N ASN A 230 -17.75 20.26 -13.86
CA ASN A 230 -18.92 20.34 -13.01
C ASN A 230 -18.80 19.44 -11.78
N PRO A 231 -19.31 19.83 -10.61
CA PRO A 231 -19.31 18.99 -9.43
C PRO A 231 -20.23 17.79 -9.63
N SER A 232 -19.73 16.59 -9.33
CA SER A 232 -20.48 15.33 -9.48
C SER A 232 -21.29 14.97 -8.24
N LYS A 233 -20.92 15.50 -7.07
CA LYS A 233 -21.53 15.22 -5.77
C LYS A 233 -21.56 13.72 -5.43
N LEU A 234 -20.41 13.06 -5.64
CA LEU A 234 -20.25 11.61 -5.48
C LEU A 234 -20.65 11.10 -4.09
N HIS A 235 -20.60 11.96 -3.07
CA HIS A 235 -20.96 11.65 -1.69
C HIS A 235 -22.47 11.57 -1.43
N GLU A 236 -23.32 12.02 -2.38
CA GLU A 236 -24.78 11.92 -2.21
C GLU A 236 -25.22 10.44 -2.13
N PRO A 237 -26.21 10.11 -1.29
CA PRO A 237 -26.56 8.73 -0.95
C PRO A 237 -26.84 7.83 -2.16
N GLU A 238 -27.48 8.35 -3.20
CA GLU A 238 -27.81 7.59 -4.42
C GLU A 238 -26.54 7.17 -5.16
N LEU A 239 -25.64 8.13 -5.46
CA LEU A 239 -24.38 7.84 -6.17
C LEU A 239 -23.44 7.01 -5.30
N ALA A 240 -23.33 7.34 -4.02
CA ALA A 240 -22.51 6.59 -3.08
C ALA A 240 -22.92 5.10 -3.00
N SER A 241 -24.22 4.81 -2.99
CA SER A 241 -24.74 3.44 -3.00
C SER A 241 -24.41 2.70 -4.30
N LEU A 242 -24.56 3.34 -5.46
CA LEU A 242 -24.18 2.75 -6.75
C LEU A 242 -22.67 2.47 -6.83
N ILE A 243 -21.86 3.45 -6.46
CA ILE A 243 -20.41 3.33 -6.44
C ILE A 243 -19.96 2.21 -5.51
N HIS A 244 -20.52 2.16 -4.29
CA HIS A 244 -20.22 1.10 -3.32
C HIS A 244 -20.59 -0.28 -3.87
N THR A 245 -21.76 -0.42 -4.49
CA THR A 245 -22.23 -1.69 -5.06
C THR A 245 -21.28 -2.22 -6.16
N ILE A 246 -20.74 -1.33 -7.00
CA ILE A 246 -19.83 -1.74 -8.09
C ILE A 246 -18.40 -1.96 -7.58
N SER A 247 -17.91 -1.11 -6.68
CA SER A 247 -16.55 -1.24 -6.11
C SER A 247 -16.43 -2.35 -5.05
N GLU A 248 -17.57 -2.82 -4.50
CA GLU A 248 -17.64 -3.75 -3.37
C GLU A 248 -16.86 -3.25 -2.14
N GLY A 249 -16.78 -1.93 -1.99
CA GLY A 249 -16.05 -1.28 -0.90
C GLY A 249 -14.52 -1.44 -0.97
N ASN A 250 -13.97 -1.94 -2.08
CA ASN A 250 -12.53 -2.07 -2.26
C ASN A 250 -11.94 -0.77 -2.85
N THR A 251 -10.88 -0.25 -2.25
CA THR A 251 -10.29 1.05 -2.59
C THR A 251 -9.79 1.12 -4.04
N GLY A 252 -9.09 0.08 -4.53
CA GLY A 252 -8.57 0.08 -5.90
C GLY A 252 -9.67 -0.10 -6.94
N ASN A 253 -10.72 -0.88 -6.63
CA ASN A 253 -11.90 -0.97 -7.48
C ASN A 253 -12.64 0.36 -7.55
N LEU A 254 -12.76 1.06 -6.42
CA LEU A 254 -13.32 2.40 -6.33
C LEU A 254 -12.54 3.39 -7.21
N HIS A 255 -11.23 3.43 -7.05
CA HIS A 255 -10.36 4.30 -7.86
C HIS A 255 -10.56 4.03 -9.34
N ARG A 256 -10.46 2.78 -9.77
CA ARG A 256 -10.65 2.39 -11.17
C ARG A 256 -12.04 2.80 -11.70
N LEU A 257 -13.09 2.55 -10.93
CA LEU A 257 -14.46 2.94 -11.31
C LEU A 257 -14.56 4.45 -11.53
N LEU A 258 -14.02 5.25 -10.62
CA LEU A 258 -14.11 6.71 -10.70
C LEU A 258 -13.28 7.27 -11.86
N VAL A 259 -12.08 6.72 -12.13
CA VAL A 259 -11.25 7.10 -13.28
C VAL A 259 -11.97 6.78 -14.59
N GLU A 260 -12.54 5.59 -14.74
CA GLU A 260 -13.31 5.19 -15.92
C GLU A 260 -14.55 6.06 -16.13
N CYS A 261 -15.28 6.38 -15.04
CA CYS A 261 -16.43 7.27 -15.12
C CYS A 261 -16.05 8.71 -15.51
N ALA A 262 -14.97 9.22 -14.91
CA ALA A 262 -14.49 10.58 -15.21
C ALA A 262 -13.94 10.67 -16.65
N THR A 263 -13.24 9.66 -17.12
CA THR A 263 -12.75 9.55 -18.51
C THR A 263 -13.92 9.58 -19.49
N GLU A 264 -14.99 8.83 -19.24
CA GLU A 264 -16.20 8.85 -20.05
C GLU A 264 -16.87 10.23 -20.03
N ALA A 265 -16.99 10.85 -18.82
CA ALA A 265 -17.58 12.16 -18.65
C ALA A 265 -16.83 13.27 -19.43
N ILE A 266 -15.49 13.18 -19.49
CA ILE A 266 -14.67 14.09 -20.31
C ILE A 266 -14.90 13.82 -21.79
N LYS A 267 -14.78 12.56 -22.24
CA LYS A 267 -14.90 12.19 -23.67
C LYS A 267 -16.28 12.51 -24.27
N CYS A 268 -17.36 12.33 -23.51
CA CYS A 268 -18.71 12.67 -23.98
C CYS A 268 -19.07 14.16 -23.78
N GLY A 269 -18.18 14.97 -23.22
CA GLY A 269 -18.37 16.39 -22.96
C GLY A 269 -19.35 16.73 -21.84
N LYS A 270 -19.83 15.75 -21.08
CA LYS A 270 -20.75 15.94 -19.95
C LYS A 270 -20.08 16.60 -18.76
N GLU A 271 -18.79 16.33 -18.58
CA GLU A 271 -17.93 16.95 -17.56
C GLU A 271 -18.45 16.79 -16.11
N GLN A 272 -19.20 15.72 -15.87
CA GLN A 272 -19.81 15.36 -14.60
C GLN A 272 -20.12 13.87 -14.57
N ILE A 273 -19.83 13.20 -13.45
CA ILE A 273 -20.24 11.81 -13.22
C ILE A 273 -21.64 11.79 -12.67
N ASP A 274 -22.54 11.04 -13.32
CA ASP A 274 -23.90 10.81 -12.86
C ASP A 274 -24.24 9.32 -12.79
N ALA A 275 -25.45 9.01 -12.35
CA ALA A 275 -25.93 7.63 -12.21
C ALA A 275 -25.91 6.86 -13.53
N SER A 276 -26.09 7.51 -14.69
CA SER A 276 -26.08 6.83 -16.00
C SER A 276 -24.69 6.36 -16.38
N ILE A 277 -23.68 7.20 -16.17
CA ILE A 277 -22.26 6.88 -16.41
C ILE A 277 -21.81 5.75 -15.46
N ILE A 278 -22.15 5.84 -14.15
CA ILE A 278 -21.80 4.82 -13.18
C ILE A 278 -22.41 3.46 -13.56
N LYS A 279 -23.70 3.44 -13.92
CA LYS A 279 -24.40 2.21 -14.35
C LYS A 279 -23.78 1.59 -15.62
N SER A 280 -23.28 2.41 -16.56
CA SER A 280 -22.60 1.90 -17.76
C SER A 280 -21.30 1.16 -17.44
N LYS A 281 -20.70 1.42 -16.28
CA LYS A 281 -19.47 0.78 -15.80
C LYS A 281 -19.73 -0.40 -14.84
N ALA A 282 -20.97 -0.90 -14.75
CA ALA A 282 -21.33 -2.02 -13.87
C ALA A 282 -20.52 -3.31 -14.15
N TRP A 283 -19.97 -3.48 -15.35
CA TRP A 283 -19.06 -4.58 -15.71
C TRP A 283 -17.73 -4.55 -14.93
N LEU A 284 -17.36 -3.42 -14.33
CA LEU A 284 -16.16 -3.32 -13.47
C LEU A 284 -16.34 -4.04 -12.13
N ARG A 285 -17.57 -4.40 -11.77
CA ARG A 285 -17.80 -5.14 -10.53
C ARG A 285 -17.02 -6.47 -10.55
N PRO A 286 -16.21 -6.77 -9.53
CA PRO A 286 -15.41 -7.98 -9.47
C PRO A 286 -16.27 -9.19 -9.15
N THR A 287 -16.99 -9.69 -10.14
CA THR A 287 -17.75 -10.93 -10.02
C THR A 287 -16.77 -12.09 -10.00
N ARG A 288 -16.57 -12.73 -8.85
CA ARG A 288 -15.63 -13.85 -8.65
C ARG A 288 -14.18 -13.54 -9.07
N GLY A 289 -13.74 -12.30 -8.98
CA GLY A 289 -12.38 -11.87 -9.32
C GLY A 289 -12.08 -11.68 -10.80
N ILE A 290 -12.98 -12.06 -11.71
CA ILE A 290 -12.81 -11.90 -13.16
C ILE A 290 -13.71 -10.76 -13.64
N ARG A 291 -13.15 -9.86 -14.44
CA ARG A 291 -13.87 -8.77 -15.09
C ARG A 291 -13.94 -9.04 -16.58
N GLU A 292 -15.13 -9.15 -17.11
CA GLU A 292 -15.36 -9.34 -18.54
C GLU A 292 -15.64 -7.98 -19.19
N MET A 293 -14.71 -7.53 -20.01
CA MET A 293 -14.88 -6.34 -20.83
C MET A 293 -15.77 -6.70 -22.03
N LYS A 294 -16.90 -6.01 -22.18
CA LYS A 294 -17.68 -6.06 -23.42
C LYS A 294 -17.01 -5.12 -24.43
N ILE A 295 -16.48 -5.69 -25.50
CA ILE A 295 -15.91 -4.98 -26.64
C ILE A 295 -17.03 -4.58 -27.58
#